data_695b78e1febcc592804f1298fb66be54
#
_entry.id   695b78e1febcc592804f1298fb66be54
#
_cell.length_a   1.000
_cell.length_b   1.000
_cell.length_c   1.000
_cell.angle_alpha   90.00
_cell.angle_beta   90.00
_cell.angle_gamma   90.00
#
_symmetry.space_group_name_H-M   'P 1'
#
loop_
_entity.id
_entity.type
_entity.pdbx_description
1 polymer ?
#
loop_
_entity_poly.entity_id
_entity_poly.type
_entity_poly.pdbx_seq_one_letter_code
_entity_poly.pdbx_strand_id
1 'polypeptide(L)'
;MASINECKATASAIFRKSPKAVPMLHGAPGMGKSDAALQIAEDLGIPRDRVLVVHINNHDVVDFTGVPSVTDGMTVFNPTKMFYDFRQGTGKGMIVLEELAQSSQQLQTWAAGFVLERETPMFKVDDDVVMIATGNRAQDRAGAKPL
;
A
#
# COMPACT_ATOMS: atom_id res chain seq x y z
N MET A 1 18.20 7.38 14.93
CA MET A 1 17.06 6.83 14.17
C MET A 1 15.77 7.05 14.95
N ALA A 2 14.71 7.46 14.26
CA ALA A 2 13.43 7.71 14.92
C ALA A 2 12.84 6.42 15.51
N SER A 3 12.20 6.53 16.65
CA SER A 3 11.47 5.43 17.27
C SER A 3 10.20 5.13 16.48
N ILE A 4 9.61 3.96 16.74
CA ILE A 4 8.33 3.59 16.13
C ILE A 4 7.25 4.63 16.47
N ASN A 5 7.23 5.12 17.73
CA ASN A 5 6.26 6.13 18.13
C ASN A 5 6.45 7.46 17.40
N GLU A 6 7.70 7.86 17.16
CA GLU A 6 7.99 9.06 16.38
C GLU A 6 7.58 8.90 14.92
N CYS A 7 7.83 7.72 14.33
CA CYS A 7 7.41 7.41 12.97
C CYS A 7 5.89 7.47 12.83
N LYS A 8 5.15 6.91 13.81
CA LYS A 8 3.69 6.96 13.79
C LYS A 8 3.17 8.38 13.89
N ALA A 9 3.71 9.16 14.79
CA ALA A 9 3.28 10.56 14.96
C ALA A 9 3.54 11.37 13.69
N THR A 10 4.71 11.20 13.08
CA THR A 10 5.07 11.88 11.85
C THR A 10 4.15 11.48 10.70
N ALA A 11 3.90 10.20 10.51
CA ALA A 11 3.04 9.70 9.45
C ALA A 11 1.60 10.19 9.62
N SER A 12 1.07 10.14 10.84
CA SER A 12 -0.27 10.65 11.13
C SER A 12 -0.40 12.13 10.82
N ALA A 13 0.61 12.92 11.19
CA ALA A 13 0.64 14.35 10.88
C ALA A 13 0.67 14.61 9.37
N ILE A 14 1.45 13.81 8.62
CA ILE A 14 1.53 13.93 7.16
C ILE A 14 0.16 13.69 6.55
N PHE A 15 -0.56 12.64 6.96
CA PHE A 15 -1.87 12.33 6.41
C PHE A 15 -2.91 13.41 6.72
N ARG A 16 -2.85 14.00 7.91
CA ARG A 16 -3.77 15.10 8.26
C ARG A 16 -3.55 16.32 7.39
N LYS A 17 -2.31 16.58 7.00
CA LYS A 17 -1.93 17.72 6.18
C LYS A 17 -2.07 17.44 4.68
N SER A 18 -1.71 16.23 4.25
CA SER A 18 -1.69 15.81 2.84
C SER A 18 -2.17 14.37 2.74
N PRO A 19 -3.50 14.14 2.69
CA PRO A 19 -4.03 12.77 2.69
C PRO A 19 -3.56 11.90 1.52
N LYS A 20 -3.11 12.49 0.43
CA LYS A 20 -2.61 11.75 -0.74
C LYS A 20 -1.11 11.49 -0.71
N ALA A 21 -0.39 11.99 0.31
CA ALA A 21 1.02 11.64 0.49
C ALA A 21 1.14 10.16 0.86
N VAL A 22 2.26 9.54 0.48
CA VAL A 22 2.53 8.13 0.76
C VAL A 22 3.82 8.01 1.57
N PRO A 23 3.72 8.05 2.91
CA PRO A 23 4.90 7.87 3.74
C PRO A 23 5.51 6.49 3.55
N MET A 24 6.83 6.41 3.64
CA MET A 24 7.56 5.15 3.60
C MET A 24 8.16 4.89 4.98
N LEU A 25 7.74 3.81 5.65
CA LEU A 25 8.31 3.40 6.92
C LEU A 25 9.50 2.49 6.67
N HIS A 26 10.68 2.93 7.06
CA HIS A 26 11.91 2.15 6.95
C HIS A 26 12.31 1.62 8.32
N GLY A 27 12.91 0.41 8.32
CA GLY A 27 13.44 -0.17 9.55
C GLY A 27 13.93 -1.60 9.30
N ALA A 28 14.60 -2.16 10.30
CA ALA A 28 15.06 -3.54 10.24
C ALA A 28 13.86 -4.51 10.32
N PRO A 29 13.99 -5.72 9.77
CA PRO A 29 12.97 -6.75 9.93
C PRO A 29 12.66 -6.95 11.42
N GLY A 30 11.40 -7.13 11.74
CA GLY A 30 10.96 -7.35 13.13
C GLY A 30 10.79 -6.10 13.98
N MET A 31 10.90 -4.91 13.40
CA MET A 31 10.70 -3.65 14.13
C MET A 31 9.23 -3.24 14.28
N GLY A 32 8.30 -4.09 13.89
CA GLY A 32 6.87 -3.78 14.06
C GLY A 32 6.33 -2.78 13.06
N LYS A 33 6.87 -2.71 11.85
CA LYS A 33 6.41 -1.77 10.82
C LYS A 33 4.93 -1.98 10.47
N SER A 34 4.50 -3.24 10.36
CA SER A 34 3.09 -3.54 10.08
C SER A 34 2.19 -3.10 11.23
N ASP A 35 2.62 -3.35 12.47
CA ASP A 35 1.87 -2.91 13.65
C ASP A 35 1.81 -1.38 13.71
N ALA A 36 2.89 -0.71 13.34
CA ALA A 36 2.91 0.75 13.29
C ALA A 36 1.88 1.28 12.30
N ALA A 37 1.79 0.67 11.11
CA ALA A 37 0.79 1.06 10.11
C ALA A 37 -0.64 0.89 10.64
N LEU A 38 -0.92 -0.23 11.33
CA LEU A 38 -2.23 -0.47 11.92
C LEU A 38 -2.55 0.55 13.02
N GLN A 39 -1.57 0.94 13.81
CA GLN A 39 -1.77 1.96 14.84
C GLN A 39 -2.01 3.34 14.24
N ILE A 40 -1.34 3.66 13.14
CA ILE A 40 -1.61 4.90 12.39
C ILE A 40 -3.05 4.91 11.89
N ALA A 41 -3.53 3.79 11.36
CA ALA A 41 -4.92 3.68 10.92
C ALA A 41 -5.88 3.94 12.07
N GLU A 42 -5.62 3.35 13.24
CA GLU A 42 -6.42 3.56 14.43
C GLU A 42 -6.43 5.04 14.85
N ASP A 43 -5.26 5.70 14.85
CA ASP A 43 -5.15 7.12 15.18
C ASP A 43 -5.94 8.01 14.22
N LEU A 44 -6.07 7.60 12.97
CA LEU A 44 -6.82 8.34 11.95
C LEU A 44 -8.31 7.99 11.93
N GLY A 45 -8.75 7.08 12.79
CA GLY A 45 -10.15 6.67 12.86
C GLY A 45 -10.57 5.73 11.73
N ILE A 46 -9.61 4.99 11.16
CA ILE A 46 -9.87 4.04 10.08
C ILE A 46 -10.28 2.69 10.68
N PRO A 47 -11.47 2.15 10.34
CA PRO A 47 -11.88 0.84 10.84
C PRO A 47 -10.93 -0.27 10.39
N ARG A 48 -10.76 -1.29 11.23
CA ARG A 48 -9.86 -2.41 10.95
C ARG A 48 -10.21 -3.14 9.65
N ASP A 49 -11.47 -3.28 9.35
CA ASP A 49 -11.96 -3.93 8.13
C ASP A 49 -11.77 -3.06 6.87
N ARG A 50 -11.32 -1.83 7.04
CA ARG A 50 -10.98 -0.94 5.95
C ARG A 50 -9.46 -0.75 5.79
N VAL A 51 -8.67 -1.66 6.35
CA VAL A 51 -7.22 -1.68 6.16
C VAL A 51 -6.86 -2.88 5.30
N LEU A 52 -6.31 -2.61 4.12
CA LEU A 52 -5.83 -3.65 3.20
C LEU A 52 -4.31 -3.69 3.28
N VAL A 53 -3.77 -4.83 3.72
CA VAL A 53 -2.32 -5.04 3.78
C VAL A 53 -1.91 -5.89 2.59
N VAL A 54 -1.05 -5.35 1.75
CA VAL A 54 -0.57 -6.02 0.54
C VAL A 54 0.92 -6.33 0.71
N HIS A 55 1.25 -7.62 0.77
CA HIS A 55 2.64 -8.07 0.82
C HIS A 55 3.16 -8.16 -0.62
N ILE A 56 3.78 -7.10 -1.09
CA ILE A 56 4.16 -6.94 -2.51
C ILE A 56 4.98 -8.12 -3.02
N ASN A 57 5.92 -8.63 -2.20
CA ASN A 57 6.79 -9.74 -2.61
C ASN A 57 6.06 -11.05 -2.87
N ASN A 58 4.84 -11.20 -2.38
CA ASN A 58 4.08 -12.43 -2.52
C ASN A 58 3.21 -12.45 -3.78
N HIS A 59 3.30 -11.43 -4.61
CA HIS A 59 2.42 -11.24 -5.76
C HIS A 59 3.19 -11.02 -7.05
N ASP A 60 2.52 -11.26 -8.17
CA ASP A 60 2.95 -10.85 -9.51
C ASP A 60 2.18 -9.60 -9.93
N VAL A 61 2.68 -8.91 -10.95
CA VAL A 61 2.03 -7.68 -11.43
C VAL A 61 0.58 -7.95 -11.86
N VAL A 62 0.28 -9.11 -12.40
CA VAL A 62 -1.09 -9.46 -12.82
C VAL A 62 -2.08 -9.46 -11.64
N ASP A 63 -1.61 -9.73 -10.42
CA ASP A 63 -2.46 -9.68 -9.23
C ASP A 63 -2.96 -8.26 -8.96
N PHE A 64 -2.24 -7.26 -9.45
CA PHE A 64 -2.56 -5.86 -9.24
C PHE A 64 -3.26 -5.22 -10.42
N THR A 65 -2.96 -5.68 -11.65
CA THR A 65 -3.59 -5.14 -12.86
C THR A 65 -4.91 -5.83 -13.19
N GLY A 66 -5.13 -7.03 -12.66
CA GLY A 66 -6.30 -7.84 -12.95
C GLY A 66 -6.12 -8.74 -14.16
N VAL A 67 -7.02 -9.69 -14.29
CA VAL A 67 -7.02 -10.66 -15.42
C VAL A 67 -8.00 -10.18 -16.49
N PRO A 68 -7.56 -9.97 -17.73
CA PRO A 68 -8.47 -9.50 -18.77
C PRO A 68 -9.47 -10.59 -19.19
N SER A 69 -10.69 -10.18 -19.49
CA SER A 69 -11.69 -11.00 -20.15
C SER A 69 -12.46 -10.17 -21.16
N VAL A 70 -13.16 -10.83 -22.08
CA VAL A 70 -13.96 -10.13 -23.08
C VAL A 70 -15.43 -10.21 -22.68
N THR A 71 -16.07 -9.05 -22.56
CA THR A 71 -17.48 -8.93 -22.23
C THR A 71 -18.09 -7.89 -23.16
N ASP A 72 -19.15 -8.28 -23.88
CA ASP A 72 -19.84 -7.39 -24.83
C ASP A 72 -18.89 -6.73 -25.85
N GLY A 73 -17.90 -7.48 -26.33
CA GLY A 73 -16.92 -6.98 -27.29
C GLY A 73 -15.85 -6.07 -26.73
N MET A 74 -15.80 -5.90 -25.42
CA MET A 74 -14.82 -5.06 -24.73
C MET A 74 -13.92 -5.89 -23.83
N THR A 75 -12.67 -5.44 -23.67
CA THR A 75 -11.77 -6.03 -22.69
C THR A 75 -12.06 -5.41 -21.31
N VAL A 76 -12.33 -6.27 -20.34
CA VAL A 76 -12.59 -5.89 -18.95
C VAL A 76 -11.54 -6.56 -18.07
N PHE A 77 -10.97 -5.81 -17.13
CA PHE A 77 -10.01 -6.36 -16.18
C PHE A 77 -10.74 -6.80 -14.91
N ASN A 78 -10.57 -8.08 -14.57
CA ASN A 78 -11.23 -8.67 -13.41
C ASN A 78 -10.34 -8.54 -12.19
N PRO A 79 -10.81 -7.96 -11.09
CA PRO A 79 -9.98 -7.73 -9.90
C PRO A 79 -9.68 -9.03 -9.16
N THR A 80 -8.52 -9.06 -8.49
CA THR A 80 -8.25 -10.09 -7.49
C THR A 80 -9.18 -9.88 -6.30
N LYS A 81 -9.41 -10.96 -5.54
CA LYS A 81 -10.38 -10.93 -4.44
C LYS A 81 -10.06 -9.84 -3.41
N MET A 82 -8.79 -9.65 -3.04
CA MET A 82 -8.43 -8.65 -2.04
C MET A 82 -8.84 -7.24 -2.44
N PHE A 83 -8.64 -6.85 -3.69
CA PHE A 83 -9.05 -5.54 -4.18
C PHE A 83 -10.55 -5.45 -4.39
N TYR A 84 -11.16 -6.54 -4.87
CA TYR A 84 -12.60 -6.59 -5.01
C TYR A 84 -13.30 -6.36 -3.67
N ASP A 85 -12.87 -7.09 -2.65
CA ASP A 85 -13.46 -6.98 -1.31
C ASP A 85 -13.24 -5.58 -0.74
N PHE A 86 -12.05 -5.02 -0.90
CA PHE A 86 -11.74 -3.69 -0.40
C PHE A 86 -12.62 -2.61 -1.05
N ARG A 87 -12.81 -2.68 -2.36
CA ARG A 87 -13.59 -1.65 -3.07
C ARG A 87 -15.09 -1.71 -2.77
N GLN A 88 -15.59 -2.81 -2.18
CA GLN A 88 -16.99 -2.89 -1.76
C GLN A 88 -17.27 -2.03 -0.52
N GLY A 89 -16.24 -1.70 0.26
CA GLY A 89 -16.40 -0.85 1.41
C GLY A 89 -16.40 0.63 1.05
N THR A 90 -16.88 1.45 1.98
CA THR A 90 -16.94 2.90 1.82
C THR A 90 -16.32 3.60 3.03
N GLY A 91 -16.04 4.89 2.88
CA GLY A 91 -15.50 5.70 3.95
C GLY A 91 -13.99 5.59 4.08
N LYS A 92 -13.48 5.98 5.24
CA LYS A 92 -12.04 5.98 5.49
C LYS A 92 -11.45 4.59 5.33
N GLY A 93 -10.28 4.53 4.70
CA GLY A 93 -9.55 3.28 4.50
C GLY A 93 -8.06 3.52 4.41
N MET A 94 -7.30 2.43 4.45
CA MET A 94 -5.85 2.46 4.31
C MET A 94 -5.38 1.28 3.47
N ILE A 95 -4.45 1.53 2.56
CA ILE A 95 -3.75 0.47 1.84
C ILE A 95 -2.29 0.50 2.28
N VAL A 96 -1.80 -0.62 2.79
CA VAL A 96 -0.43 -0.79 3.25
C VAL A 96 0.32 -1.62 2.21
N LEU A 97 1.36 -1.05 1.60
CA LEU A 97 2.21 -1.75 0.63
C LEU A 97 3.46 -2.21 1.37
N GLU A 98 3.45 -3.46 1.83
CA GLU A 98 4.54 -4.01 2.63
C GLU A 98 5.70 -4.52 1.79
N GLU A 99 6.90 -4.26 2.27
CA GLU A 99 8.15 -4.74 1.70
C GLU A 99 8.36 -4.26 0.27
N LEU A 100 7.91 -3.05 -0.03
CA LEU A 100 8.02 -2.47 -1.37
C LEU A 100 9.48 -2.40 -1.85
N ALA A 101 10.38 -1.99 -0.98
CA ALA A 101 11.80 -1.82 -1.35
C ALA A 101 12.50 -3.15 -1.68
N GLN A 102 11.97 -4.27 -1.19
CA GLN A 102 12.53 -5.60 -1.44
C GLN A 102 11.89 -6.30 -2.65
N SER A 103 10.88 -5.72 -3.25
CA SER A 103 10.18 -6.33 -4.38
C SER A 103 10.98 -6.18 -5.67
N SER A 104 10.57 -6.90 -6.71
CA SER A 104 11.20 -6.81 -8.04
C SER A 104 11.08 -5.39 -8.61
N GLN A 105 11.95 -5.05 -9.56
CA GLN A 105 11.89 -3.76 -10.22
C GLN A 105 10.54 -3.55 -10.91
N GLN A 106 9.97 -4.60 -11.48
CA GLN A 106 8.67 -4.52 -12.15
C GLN A 106 7.56 -4.17 -11.16
N LEU A 107 7.56 -4.79 -9.98
CA LEU A 107 6.58 -4.48 -8.93
C LEU A 107 6.79 -3.08 -8.37
N GLN A 108 8.03 -2.65 -8.19
CA GLN A 108 8.33 -1.28 -7.74
C GLN A 108 7.82 -0.25 -8.74
N THR A 109 8.02 -0.51 -10.03
CA THR A 109 7.53 0.38 -11.10
C THR A 109 6.01 0.44 -11.10
N TRP A 110 5.36 -0.71 -10.96
CA TRP A 110 3.90 -0.74 -10.86
C TRP A 110 3.42 0.07 -9.65
N ALA A 111 4.04 -0.15 -8.49
CA ALA A 111 3.64 0.53 -7.25
C ALA A 111 3.82 2.04 -7.35
N ALA A 112 4.90 2.49 -7.97
CA ALA A 112 5.13 3.93 -8.16
C ALA A 112 3.99 4.57 -8.97
N GLY A 113 3.56 3.92 -10.05
CA GLY A 113 2.42 4.38 -10.83
C GLY A 113 1.12 4.35 -10.03
N PHE A 114 0.90 3.29 -9.27
CA PHE A 114 -0.30 3.13 -8.47
C PHE A 114 -0.44 4.23 -7.41
N VAL A 115 0.63 4.53 -6.67
CA VAL A 115 0.55 5.56 -5.63
C VAL A 115 0.40 6.96 -6.21
N LEU A 116 0.95 7.19 -7.40
CA LEU A 116 0.84 8.49 -8.07
C LEU A 116 -0.57 8.71 -8.62
N GLU A 117 -1.09 7.74 -9.37
CA GLU A 117 -2.36 7.87 -10.07
C GLU A 117 -3.56 7.46 -9.23
N ARG A 118 -3.34 6.68 -8.19
CA ARG A 118 -4.37 6.20 -7.25
C ARG A 118 -5.46 5.41 -7.97
N GLU A 119 -5.07 4.65 -9.00
CA GLU A 119 -6.00 3.79 -9.73
C GLU A 119 -5.27 2.66 -10.44
N THR A 120 -6.00 1.59 -10.71
CA THR A 120 -5.58 0.48 -11.55
C THR A 120 -6.67 0.27 -12.60
N PRO A 121 -6.42 -0.56 -13.64
CA PRO A 121 -7.49 -0.87 -14.59
C PRO A 121 -8.76 -1.46 -13.95
N MET A 122 -8.66 -2.02 -12.75
CA MET A 122 -9.78 -2.69 -12.10
C MET A 122 -10.46 -1.88 -11.01
N PHE A 123 -9.84 -0.80 -10.49
CA PHE A 123 -10.51 0.06 -9.53
C PHE A 123 -9.77 1.37 -9.30
N LYS A 124 -10.48 2.33 -8.76
CA LYS A 124 -9.95 3.63 -8.38
C LYS A 124 -9.95 3.76 -6.86
N VAL A 125 -8.86 4.30 -6.32
CA VAL A 125 -8.74 4.53 -4.87
C VAL A 125 -9.52 5.79 -4.50
N ASP A 126 -10.45 5.67 -3.56
CA ASP A 126 -11.26 6.80 -3.10
C ASP A 126 -10.41 7.84 -2.37
N ASP A 127 -10.86 9.09 -2.37
CA ASP A 127 -10.17 10.19 -1.70
C ASP A 127 -10.05 9.98 -0.19
N ASP A 128 -10.95 9.19 0.42
CA ASP A 128 -10.92 8.89 1.85
C ASP A 128 -9.94 7.78 2.22
N VAL A 129 -9.24 7.20 1.24
CA VAL A 129 -8.29 6.12 1.47
C VAL A 129 -6.87 6.68 1.43
N VAL A 130 -6.10 6.40 2.48
CA VAL A 130 -4.69 6.77 2.55
C VAL A 130 -3.82 5.56 2.23
N MET A 131 -2.60 5.81 1.77
CA MET A 131 -1.65 4.74 1.46
C MET A 131 -0.35 4.95 2.23
N ILE A 132 0.25 3.84 2.67
CA ILE A 132 1.53 3.85 3.35
C ILE A 132 2.35 2.66 2.82
N ALA A 133 3.65 2.82 2.71
CA ALA A 133 4.54 1.76 2.27
C ALA A 133 5.56 1.44 3.36
N THR A 134 6.00 0.19 3.42
CA THR A 134 7.04 -0.23 4.34
C THR A 134 8.18 -0.89 3.58
N GLY A 135 9.38 -0.80 4.14
CA GLY A 135 10.55 -1.45 3.60
C GLY A 135 11.67 -1.47 4.62
N ASN A 136 12.66 -2.33 4.42
CA ASN A 136 13.84 -2.36 5.27
C ASN A 136 14.79 -1.26 4.85
N ARG A 137 15.61 -0.77 5.81
CA ARG A 137 16.68 0.17 5.49
C ARG A 137 17.71 -0.52 4.57
N ALA A 138 18.42 0.28 3.77
CA ALA A 138 19.37 -0.27 2.82
C ALA A 138 20.41 -1.19 3.48
N GLN A 139 20.89 -0.85 4.68
CA GLN A 139 21.85 -1.65 5.41
C GLN A 139 21.28 -2.96 5.97
N ASP A 140 19.95 -3.11 6.03
CA ASP A 140 19.28 -4.27 6.61
C ASP A 140 18.71 -5.23 5.56
N ARG A 141 18.75 -4.86 4.28
CA ARG A 141 18.14 -5.67 3.22
C ARG A 141 19.19 -6.22 2.27
N ALA A 142 19.77 -7.36 2.66
CA ALA A 142 20.79 -8.03 1.85
C ALA A 142 20.24 -8.33 0.45
N GLY A 143 20.93 -7.86 -0.59
CA GLY A 143 20.54 -8.10 -1.98
C GLY A 143 19.38 -7.28 -2.50
N ALA A 144 18.71 -6.48 -1.67
CA ALA A 144 17.64 -5.61 -2.13
C ALA A 144 18.18 -4.34 -2.78
N LYS A 145 17.45 -3.81 -3.75
CA LYS A 145 17.86 -2.59 -4.45
C LYS A 145 17.15 -1.37 -3.84
N PRO A 146 17.82 -0.20 -3.78
CA PRO A 146 17.15 1.03 -3.39
C PRO A 146 16.05 1.38 -4.40
N LEU A 147 15.06 2.07 -3.94
CA LEU A 147 14.02 2.63 -4.80
C LEU A 147 14.55 3.78 -5.64
#